data_310a8295176a25a57187438287941c10
#
_entry.id   310a8295176a25a57187438287941c10
#
_cell.length_a   1.000
_cell.length_b   1.000
_cell.length_c   1.000
_cell.angle_alpha   90.00
_cell.angle_beta   90.00
_cell.angle_gamma   90.00
#
_symmetry.space_group_name_H-M   'P 1'
#
loop_
_entity.id
_entity.type
_entity.pdbx_description
1 polymer ?
#
loop_
_entity_poly.entity_id
_entity_poly.type
_entity_poly.pdbx_seq_one_letter_code
_entity_poly.pdbx_strand_id
1 'polypeptide(L)'
;MYIVYLFKEKKTGNVIYVGSSARPAERMKEHAQSLKGMKPRTRIHEYMVANHLELYRDVEVVWVDYGKNKEEMIQLEKRYYYKYEPTLLNDRPGDNVHGWYNPKRKAVRCLNDGKIFRTVTECSRYYGKSRQAIHNALSTKPEYPYTWINGTKYYFEYVNGKV
;
A
#
# COMPACT_ATOMS: atom_id res chain seq x y z
N MET A 1 -9.17 1.39 -22.26
CA MET A 1 -10.23 0.81 -21.41
C MET A 1 -9.55 0.27 -20.16
N TYR A 2 -10.07 0.59 -18.99
CA TYR A 2 -9.54 0.13 -17.72
C TYR A 2 -10.46 -0.94 -17.16
N ILE A 3 -9.88 -2.01 -16.63
CA ILE A 3 -10.64 -3.15 -16.11
C ILE A 3 -10.35 -3.29 -14.62
N VAL A 4 -11.40 -3.53 -13.83
CA VAL A 4 -11.30 -3.96 -12.43
C VAL A 4 -11.55 -5.46 -12.36
N TYR A 5 -10.72 -6.17 -11.62
CA TYR A 5 -10.77 -7.62 -11.47
C TYR A 5 -10.58 -8.06 -10.03
N LEU A 6 -11.09 -9.24 -9.74
CA LEU A 6 -10.99 -9.90 -8.44
C LEU A 6 -10.23 -11.20 -8.59
N PHE A 7 -9.47 -11.55 -7.56
CA PHE A 7 -9.03 -12.93 -7.34
C PHE A 7 -9.93 -13.57 -6.31
N LYS A 8 -10.60 -14.65 -6.71
CA LYS A 8 -11.50 -15.41 -5.86
C LYS A 8 -10.91 -16.80 -5.65
N GLU A 9 -10.66 -17.16 -4.41
CA GLU A 9 -10.18 -18.50 -4.08
C GLU A 9 -11.33 -19.49 -4.23
N LYS A 10 -11.15 -20.49 -5.08
CA LYS A 10 -12.22 -21.46 -5.41
C LYS A 10 -12.64 -22.32 -4.22
N LYS A 11 -11.70 -22.68 -3.37
CA LYS A 11 -11.94 -23.55 -2.21
C LYS A 11 -12.81 -22.88 -1.16
N THR A 12 -12.58 -21.62 -0.85
CA THR A 12 -13.29 -20.87 0.20
C THR A 12 -14.43 -20.02 -0.34
N GLY A 13 -14.42 -19.71 -1.63
CA GLY A 13 -15.31 -18.74 -2.27
C GLY A 13 -15.00 -17.28 -1.93
N ASN A 14 -13.96 -17.01 -1.15
CA ASN A 14 -13.58 -15.67 -0.72
C ASN A 14 -12.91 -14.89 -1.84
N VAL A 15 -13.22 -13.61 -1.92
CA VAL A 15 -12.44 -12.65 -2.72
C VAL A 15 -11.22 -12.27 -1.88
N ILE A 16 -10.03 -12.61 -2.40
CA ILE A 16 -8.76 -12.42 -1.69
C ILE A 16 -7.94 -11.25 -2.24
N TYR A 17 -8.31 -10.70 -3.40
CA TYR A 17 -7.62 -9.57 -4.00
C TYR A 17 -8.53 -8.80 -4.95
N VAL A 18 -8.36 -7.49 -4.97
CA VAL A 18 -8.96 -6.55 -5.94
C VAL A 18 -7.82 -5.85 -6.68
N GLY A 19 -7.92 -5.77 -7.98
CA GLY A 19 -6.93 -5.07 -8.79
C GLY A 19 -7.56 -4.38 -9.98
N SER A 20 -6.80 -3.48 -10.58
CA SER A 20 -7.20 -2.82 -11.81
C SER A 20 -6.04 -2.67 -12.79
N SER A 21 -6.33 -2.61 -14.08
CA SER A 21 -5.32 -2.42 -15.10
C SER A 21 -5.88 -1.85 -16.40
N ALA A 22 -5.09 -1.01 -17.06
CA ALA A 22 -5.31 -0.62 -18.45
C ALA A 22 -4.87 -1.71 -19.45
N ARG A 23 -4.02 -2.65 -18.98
CA ARG A 23 -3.44 -3.75 -19.77
C ARG A 23 -3.64 -5.07 -19.04
N PRO A 24 -4.89 -5.58 -18.98
CA PRO A 24 -5.24 -6.71 -18.12
C PRO A 24 -4.48 -8.00 -18.48
N ALA A 25 -4.29 -8.29 -19.75
CA ALA A 25 -3.57 -9.50 -20.18
C ALA A 25 -2.11 -9.49 -19.72
N GLU A 26 -1.42 -8.35 -19.84
CA GLU A 26 -0.04 -8.19 -19.36
C GLU A 26 0.01 -8.27 -17.84
N ARG A 27 -0.97 -7.65 -17.17
CA ARG A 27 -1.06 -7.70 -15.71
C ARG A 27 -1.23 -9.13 -15.19
N MET A 28 -2.02 -9.97 -15.84
CA MET A 28 -2.15 -11.38 -15.47
C MET A 28 -0.85 -12.17 -15.70
N LYS A 29 -0.12 -11.86 -16.77
CA LYS A 29 1.23 -12.44 -16.98
C LYS A 29 2.20 -12.05 -15.87
N GLU A 30 2.20 -10.79 -15.45
CA GLU A 30 3.03 -10.32 -14.33
C GLU A 30 2.71 -11.05 -13.01
N HIS A 31 1.41 -11.23 -12.69
CA HIS A 31 1.00 -12.04 -11.55
C HIS A 31 1.52 -13.48 -11.65
N ALA A 32 1.30 -14.13 -12.80
CA ALA A 32 1.75 -15.50 -13.01
C ALA A 32 3.28 -15.65 -12.92
N GLN A 33 4.05 -14.69 -13.44
CA GLN A 33 5.50 -14.68 -13.35
C GLN A 33 6.00 -14.51 -11.91
N SER A 34 5.34 -13.64 -11.13
CA SER A 34 5.68 -13.43 -9.72
C SER A 34 5.46 -14.68 -8.87
N LEU A 35 4.48 -15.50 -9.22
CA LEU A 35 4.21 -16.78 -8.56
C LEU A 35 5.24 -17.86 -8.97
N LYS A 36 5.54 -18.00 -10.26
CA LYS A 36 6.50 -18.99 -10.77
C LYS A 36 7.92 -18.78 -10.26
N GLY A 37 8.35 -17.53 -10.13
CA GLY A 37 9.69 -17.17 -9.69
C GLY A 37 9.95 -17.35 -8.20
N MET A 38 8.96 -17.75 -7.41
CA MET A 38 9.00 -17.76 -5.93
C MET A 38 9.56 -16.46 -5.34
N LYS A 39 9.33 -15.34 -6.03
CA LYS A 39 9.73 -14.00 -5.60
C LYS A 39 8.46 -13.16 -5.39
N PRO A 40 7.73 -13.41 -4.31
CA PRO A 40 6.50 -12.67 -4.04
C PRO A 40 6.82 -11.17 -3.89
N ARG A 41 6.05 -10.35 -4.61
CA ARG A 41 6.23 -8.89 -4.57
C ARG A 41 5.16 -8.19 -3.72
N THR A 42 4.09 -8.90 -3.39
CA THR A 42 2.94 -8.38 -2.67
C THR A 42 2.35 -9.45 -1.77
N ARG A 43 1.56 -9.06 -0.78
CA ARG A 43 0.92 -9.99 0.17
C ARG A 43 0.09 -11.07 -0.50
N ILE A 44 -0.60 -10.75 -1.59
CA ILE A 44 -1.35 -11.75 -2.35
C ILE A 44 -0.43 -12.83 -2.94
N HIS A 45 0.75 -12.45 -3.47
CA HIS A 45 1.70 -13.41 -4.00
C HIS A 45 2.33 -14.25 -2.88
N GLU A 46 2.64 -13.65 -1.73
CA GLU A 46 3.14 -14.36 -0.55
C GLU A 46 2.13 -15.40 -0.07
N TYR A 47 0.86 -15.02 0.02
CA TYR A 47 -0.22 -15.92 0.41
C TYR A 47 -0.39 -17.08 -0.57
N MET A 48 -0.42 -16.78 -1.86
CA MET A 48 -0.59 -17.82 -2.90
C MET A 48 0.58 -18.80 -2.91
N VAL A 49 1.82 -18.32 -2.78
CA VAL A 49 3.02 -19.19 -2.71
C VAL A 49 2.98 -20.05 -1.44
N ALA A 50 2.70 -19.46 -0.28
CA ALA A 50 2.66 -20.18 0.99
C ALA A 50 1.57 -21.25 1.06
N ASN A 51 0.46 -21.06 0.33
CA ASN A 51 -0.64 -22.00 0.27
C ASN A 51 -0.64 -22.88 -1.01
N HIS A 52 0.42 -22.84 -1.81
CA HIS A 52 0.57 -23.58 -3.07
C HIS A 52 -0.59 -23.36 -4.06
N LEU A 53 -1.13 -22.12 -4.10
CA LEU A 53 -2.23 -21.75 -4.98
C LEU A 53 -1.71 -21.31 -6.35
N GLU A 54 -2.35 -21.81 -7.40
CA GLU A 54 -2.07 -21.41 -8.77
C GLU A 54 -3.18 -20.55 -9.35
N LEU A 55 -2.78 -19.51 -10.08
CA LEU A 55 -3.73 -18.66 -10.80
C LEU A 55 -4.46 -19.51 -11.85
N TYR A 56 -5.76 -19.32 -11.98
CA TYR A 56 -6.72 -20.06 -12.82
C TYR A 56 -7.04 -21.49 -12.36
N ARG A 57 -6.12 -22.22 -11.72
CA ARG A 57 -6.41 -23.55 -11.16
C ARG A 57 -7.17 -23.42 -9.84
N ASP A 58 -6.59 -22.74 -8.86
CA ASP A 58 -7.10 -22.62 -7.50
C ASP A 58 -7.75 -21.27 -7.23
N VAL A 59 -7.32 -20.24 -8.00
CA VAL A 59 -7.79 -18.88 -7.93
C VAL A 59 -8.43 -18.48 -9.24
N GLU A 60 -9.71 -18.12 -9.18
CA GLU A 60 -10.48 -17.59 -10.30
C GLU A 60 -10.21 -16.10 -10.47
N VAL A 61 -10.01 -15.66 -11.71
CA VAL A 61 -9.93 -14.23 -12.07
C VAL A 61 -11.28 -13.79 -12.60
N VAL A 62 -11.95 -12.92 -11.87
CA VAL A 62 -13.28 -12.41 -12.21
C VAL A 62 -13.16 -10.96 -12.65
N TRP A 63 -13.54 -10.66 -13.89
CA TRP A 63 -13.64 -9.30 -14.41
C TRP A 63 -14.98 -8.71 -13.99
N VAL A 64 -14.97 -7.61 -13.22
CA VAL A 64 -16.18 -7.15 -12.54
C VAL A 64 -16.67 -5.80 -13.00
N ASP A 65 -15.78 -4.93 -13.51
CA ASP A 65 -16.19 -3.60 -13.95
C ASP A 65 -15.19 -2.96 -14.92
N TYR A 66 -15.63 -1.89 -15.59
CA TYR A 66 -14.85 -1.19 -16.61
C TYR A 66 -14.90 0.32 -16.38
N GLY A 67 -13.73 0.95 -16.24
CA GLY A 67 -13.59 2.40 -16.17
C GLY A 67 -13.25 3.02 -17.52
N LYS A 68 -13.82 4.17 -17.82
CA LYS A 68 -13.53 4.94 -19.04
C LYS A 68 -12.17 5.63 -18.99
N ASN A 69 -11.77 6.03 -17.80
CA ASN A 69 -10.50 6.71 -17.53
C ASN A 69 -9.86 6.17 -16.21
N LYS A 70 -8.70 6.72 -15.88
CA LYS A 70 -7.94 6.29 -14.71
C LYS A 70 -8.65 6.64 -13.40
N GLU A 71 -9.29 7.78 -13.33
CA GLU A 71 -10.00 8.28 -12.15
C GLU A 71 -11.19 7.36 -11.82
N GLU A 72 -11.99 7.03 -12.83
CA GLU A 72 -13.11 6.11 -12.68
C GLU A 72 -12.64 4.71 -12.28
N MET A 73 -11.56 4.20 -12.88
CA MET A 73 -10.95 2.94 -12.50
C MET A 73 -10.56 2.91 -11.00
N ILE A 74 -9.94 3.99 -10.50
CA ILE A 74 -9.55 4.10 -9.09
C ILE A 74 -10.78 4.07 -8.17
N GLN A 75 -11.85 4.77 -8.53
CA GLN A 75 -13.08 4.78 -7.74
C GLN A 75 -13.76 3.40 -7.72
N LEU A 76 -13.80 2.71 -8.87
CA LEU A 76 -14.33 1.36 -8.98
C LEU A 76 -13.50 0.37 -8.15
N GLU A 77 -12.17 0.41 -8.25
CA GLU A 77 -11.29 -0.43 -7.44
C GLU A 77 -11.51 -0.21 -5.94
N LYS A 78 -11.61 1.06 -5.49
CA LYS A 78 -11.94 1.40 -4.10
C LYS A 78 -13.28 0.83 -3.66
N ARG A 79 -14.31 0.96 -4.50
CA ARG A 79 -15.65 0.42 -4.23
C ARG A 79 -15.62 -1.08 -3.98
N TYR A 80 -14.92 -1.84 -4.84
CA TYR A 80 -14.77 -3.29 -4.67
C TYR A 80 -13.88 -3.63 -3.48
N TYR A 81 -12.83 -2.86 -3.21
CA TYR A 81 -12.00 -3.02 -2.04
C TYR A 81 -12.85 -2.97 -0.77
N TYR A 82 -13.59 -1.90 -0.53
CA TYR A 82 -14.43 -1.77 0.68
C TYR A 82 -15.53 -2.82 0.77
N LYS A 83 -16.05 -3.28 -0.37
CA LYS A 83 -17.04 -4.36 -0.41
C LYS A 83 -16.50 -5.68 0.13
N TYR A 84 -15.23 -5.97 -0.11
CA TYR A 84 -14.61 -7.25 0.24
C TYR A 84 -13.49 -7.13 1.29
N GLU A 85 -13.29 -5.96 1.90
CA GLU A 85 -12.21 -5.65 2.83
C GLU A 85 -11.88 -6.75 3.86
N PRO A 86 -12.86 -7.41 4.51
CA PRO A 86 -12.57 -8.41 5.54
C PRO A 86 -11.74 -9.61 5.06
N THR A 87 -11.78 -9.92 3.76
CA THR A 87 -11.09 -11.10 3.19
C THR A 87 -9.91 -10.74 2.30
N LEU A 88 -9.69 -9.45 2.05
CA LEU A 88 -8.67 -9.00 1.11
C LEU A 88 -7.26 -9.07 1.67
N LEU A 89 -6.36 -9.49 0.81
CA LEU A 89 -4.91 -9.45 1.00
C LEU A 89 -4.27 -8.22 0.33
N ASN A 90 -5.08 -7.29 -0.16
CA ASN A 90 -4.60 -6.01 -0.63
C ASN A 90 -4.00 -5.21 0.52
N ASP A 91 -2.88 -4.56 0.26
CA ASP A 91 -2.32 -3.63 1.24
C ASP A 91 -3.17 -2.36 1.39
N ARG A 92 -3.91 -1.96 0.33
CA ARG A 92 -4.81 -0.78 0.30
C ARG A 92 -5.74 -0.78 -0.92
N PRO A 93 -6.86 -0.01 -0.85
CA PRO A 93 -7.69 0.27 -2.02
C PRO A 93 -6.92 1.15 -3.00
N GLY A 94 -7.02 0.84 -4.25
CA GLY A 94 -6.55 1.40 -5.50
C GLY A 94 -6.06 2.83 -5.66
N ASP A 95 -5.41 3.37 -4.68
CA ASP A 95 -4.54 4.51 -4.90
C ASP A 95 -3.28 3.97 -5.54
N ASN A 96 -3.21 4.05 -6.87
CA ASN A 96 -2.02 3.77 -7.67
C ASN A 96 -0.88 4.71 -7.28
N VAL A 97 -0.52 4.68 -6.05
CA VAL A 97 0.61 5.39 -5.51
C VAL A 97 1.74 4.40 -5.50
N HIS A 98 2.42 4.26 -6.64
CA HIS A 98 3.78 3.76 -6.63
C HIS A 98 4.50 4.46 -5.47
N GLY A 99 4.68 3.74 -4.38
CA GLY A 99 5.43 4.26 -3.26
C GLY A 99 4.76 4.19 -1.89
N TRP A 100 3.55 3.67 -1.71
CA TRP A 100 2.91 3.64 -0.39
C TRP A 100 3.29 2.41 0.44
N TYR A 101 3.48 1.24 -0.16
CA TYR A 101 4.08 0.11 0.55
C TYR A 101 5.57 0.05 0.27
N ASN A 102 6.32 0.73 1.07
CA ASN A 102 7.74 0.44 1.27
C ASN A 102 7.87 -0.19 2.67
N PRO A 103 8.20 -1.48 2.79
CA PRO A 103 8.41 -2.13 4.08
C PRO A 103 9.51 -1.45 4.91
N LYS A 104 10.33 -0.61 4.26
CA LYS A 104 11.33 0.25 4.90
C LYS A 104 10.76 1.58 5.38
N ARG A 105 9.46 1.88 5.14
CA ARG A 105 8.85 3.11 5.68
C ARG A 105 8.64 2.95 7.17
N LYS A 106 9.24 3.84 7.90
CA LYS A 106 9.06 3.95 9.33
C LYS A 106 8.00 5.01 9.62
N ALA A 107 7.07 4.70 10.49
CA ALA A 107 6.18 5.69 11.06
C ALA A 107 6.99 6.71 11.89
N VAL A 108 6.46 7.91 12.02
CA VAL A 108 7.11 9.02 12.74
C VAL A 108 6.23 9.42 13.91
N ARG A 109 6.78 9.47 15.09
CA ARG A 109 6.14 10.04 16.27
C ARG A 109 6.71 11.43 16.54
N CYS A 110 5.85 12.40 16.79
CA CYS A 110 6.23 13.68 17.38
C CYS A 110 6.27 13.51 18.91
N LEU A 111 7.40 13.83 19.53
CA LEU A 111 7.59 13.68 20.97
C LEU A 111 6.91 14.80 21.78
N ASN A 112 6.65 15.96 21.16
CA ASN A 112 6.04 17.09 21.84
C ASN A 112 4.53 16.89 22.08
N ASP A 113 3.81 16.28 21.16
CA ASP A 113 2.35 16.12 21.23
C ASP A 113 1.88 14.65 21.12
N GLY A 114 2.81 13.71 20.97
CA GLY A 114 2.55 12.28 20.92
C GLY A 114 1.93 11.78 19.60
N LYS A 115 1.69 12.66 18.63
CA LYS A 115 1.07 12.28 17.35
C LYS A 115 1.94 11.36 16.54
N ILE A 116 1.30 10.37 15.91
CA ILE A 116 1.96 9.39 15.06
C ILE A 116 1.50 9.58 13.62
N PHE A 117 2.46 9.65 12.71
CA PHE A 117 2.29 9.79 11.27
C PHE A 117 2.85 8.56 10.56
N ARG A 118 2.16 8.09 9.54
CA ARG A 118 2.60 6.91 8.77
C ARG A 118 3.88 7.17 7.96
N THR A 119 4.14 8.44 7.63
CA THR A 119 5.30 8.82 6.82
C THR A 119 5.86 10.18 7.23
N VAL A 120 7.14 10.41 6.93
CA VAL A 120 7.77 11.74 7.05
C VAL A 120 7.02 12.81 6.26
N THR A 121 6.48 12.45 5.08
CA THR A 121 5.71 13.39 4.24
C THR A 121 4.40 13.80 4.88
N GLU A 122 3.68 12.89 5.51
CA GLU A 122 2.46 13.19 6.24
C GLU A 122 2.75 14.10 7.43
N CYS A 123 3.76 13.78 8.21
CA CYS A 123 4.27 14.58 9.31
C CYS A 123 4.65 16.01 8.86
N SER A 124 5.42 16.12 7.78
CA SER A 124 5.86 17.42 7.25
C SER A 124 4.70 18.31 6.81
N ARG A 125 3.68 17.74 6.16
CA ARG A 125 2.46 18.46 5.77
C ARG A 125 1.68 18.94 6.97
N TYR A 126 1.51 18.09 7.97
CA TYR A 126 0.77 18.43 9.18
C TYR A 126 1.37 19.64 9.92
N TYR A 127 2.70 19.68 10.05
CA TYR A 127 3.41 20.77 10.73
C TYR A 127 3.80 21.94 9.80
N GLY A 128 3.41 21.92 8.53
CA GLY A 128 3.76 22.99 7.58
C GLY A 128 5.26 23.12 7.33
N LYS A 129 6.02 22.00 7.39
CA LYS A 129 7.47 21.98 7.22
C LYS A 129 7.87 21.20 5.97
N SER A 130 9.10 21.45 5.49
CA SER A 130 9.66 20.65 4.41
C SER A 130 9.93 19.22 4.89
N ARG A 131 9.81 18.26 3.98
CA ARG A 131 10.15 16.86 4.26
C ARG A 131 11.59 16.72 4.77
N GLN A 132 12.50 17.56 4.23
CA GLN A 132 13.92 17.55 4.63
C GLN A 132 14.10 18.01 6.07
N ALA A 133 13.34 19.01 6.52
CA ALA A 133 13.40 19.49 7.91
C ALA A 133 12.99 18.41 8.92
N ILE A 134 11.91 17.67 8.63
CA ILE A 134 11.49 16.54 9.47
C ILE A 134 12.51 15.40 9.39
N HIS A 135 13.04 15.11 8.21
CA HIS A 135 14.06 14.06 8.03
C HIS A 135 15.34 14.37 8.81
N ASN A 136 15.78 15.62 8.81
CA ASN A 136 16.94 16.05 9.59
C ASN A 136 16.72 15.89 11.09
N ALA A 137 15.52 16.24 11.58
CA ALA A 137 15.13 16.06 12.98
C ALA A 137 15.02 14.59 13.41
N LEU A 138 14.79 13.67 12.46
CA LEU A 138 14.79 12.21 12.66
C LEU A 138 16.18 11.58 12.52
N SER A 139 17.16 12.35 12.05
CA SER A 139 18.52 11.88 11.87
C SER A 139 19.16 11.64 13.23
N THR A 140 19.89 10.54 13.37
CA THR A 140 20.69 10.22 14.57
C THR A 140 21.93 11.11 14.74
N LYS A 141 22.10 12.09 13.86
CA LYS A 141 23.19 13.07 14.01
C LYS A 141 22.85 14.04 15.13
N PRO A 142 23.67 14.12 16.19
CA PRO A 142 23.38 14.89 17.40
C PRO A 142 23.27 16.40 17.19
N GLU A 143 23.70 16.88 16.03
CA GLU A 143 23.77 18.32 15.76
C GLU A 143 22.43 19.01 15.56
N TYR A 144 21.38 18.27 15.06
CA TYR A 144 20.05 18.85 14.79
C TYR A 144 18.92 17.85 15.06
N PRO A 145 18.68 17.42 16.32
CA PRO A 145 17.64 16.44 16.63
C PRO A 145 16.22 17.03 16.62
N TYR A 146 16.04 18.25 16.15
CA TYR A 146 14.77 18.98 16.20
C TYR A 146 14.54 19.82 14.94
N THR A 147 13.30 20.24 14.74
CA THR A 147 12.94 21.34 13.82
C THR A 147 12.15 22.42 14.56
N TRP A 148 12.24 23.65 14.07
CA TRP A 148 11.47 24.75 14.64
C TRP A 148 10.08 24.81 14.03
N ILE A 149 9.04 24.82 14.89
CA ILE A 149 7.64 24.99 14.52
C ILE A 149 7.08 26.09 15.39
N ASN A 150 6.66 27.21 14.79
CA ASN A 150 6.10 28.36 15.48
C ASN A 150 6.93 28.82 16.73
N GLY A 151 8.26 28.90 16.54
CA GLY A 151 9.16 29.33 17.62
C GLY A 151 9.47 28.28 18.70
N THR A 152 8.96 27.06 18.57
CA THR A 152 9.19 25.96 19.51
C THR A 152 9.98 24.85 18.84
N LYS A 153 10.89 24.22 19.58
CA LYS A 153 11.64 23.04 19.13
C LYS A 153 10.74 21.81 19.19
N TYR A 154 10.60 21.12 18.04
CA TYR A 154 9.87 19.86 17.93
C TYR A 154 10.82 18.72 17.66
N TYR A 155 10.64 17.63 18.41
CA TYR A 155 11.46 16.41 18.35
C TYR A 155 10.64 15.29 17.76
N PHE A 156 11.31 14.42 16.98
CA PHE A 156 10.67 13.33 16.29
C PHE A 156 11.49 12.05 16.44
N GLU A 157 10.81 10.92 16.42
CA GLU A 157 11.45 9.60 16.40
C GLU A 157 10.79 8.70 15.35
N TYR A 158 11.54 7.71 14.86
CA TYR A 158 10.95 6.62 14.11
C TYR A 158 10.30 5.61 15.06
N VAL A 159 9.06 5.24 14.77
CA VAL A 159 8.36 4.19 15.52
C VAL A 159 8.79 2.84 14.94
N ASN A 160 9.47 2.04 15.73
CA ASN A 160 9.81 0.66 15.41
C ASN A 160 8.61 -0.23 15.79
N GLY A 161 7.77 -0.57 14.81
CA GLY A 161 6.61 -1.42 15.00
C GLY A 161 5.60 -1.23 13.87
N LYS A 162 4.80 -2.26 13.60
CA LYS A 162 3.64 -2.15 12.70
C LYS A 162 2.61 -1.25 13.39
N VAL A 163 2.35 -0.09 12.83
CA VAL A 163 1.20 0.76 13.15
C VAL A 163 0.08 0.42 12.20
#